data_efc1893ce373099f593adb70b92891c1
#
_entry.id   efc1893ce373099f593adb70b92891c1
#
_cell.length_a   1.000
_cell.length_b   1.000
_cell.length_c   1.000
_cell.angle_alpha   90.00
_cell.angle_beta   90.00
_cell.angle_gamma   90.00
#
_symmetry.space_group_name_H-M   'P 1'
#
loop_
_entity.id
_entity.type
_entity.pdbx_description
1 polymer ?
#
loop_
_entity_poly.entity_id
_entity_poly.type
_entity_poly.pdbx_seq_one_letter_code
_entity_poly.pdbx_strand_id
1 'polypeptide(L)'
;MTTQEKYADRIAKLLRKAESTTPEEAEALFAKAQELMAKYAIDAAMLRAAGNLSQKDDPLTEEEFVTVGIYRHALYMIDFYVLSVNGCEVVEFTGSPWRTIDGRTFKQTRVLKAVGYKSDLDRARVLLTSLKLQCMRAETSWWKENEYLYKSMSNGDQHKARRGFMFSFGKGANKKMQDAVAAARKTAETENTSGTSVALVLRDKGQMVRDEFEKRHPNLRSSRSRISQGDAYAREHGYAAGQRADTSTGGSAMGGKRKEINR
;
A
#
# COMPACT_ATOMS: atom_id res chain seq x y z
N MET A 1 -1.71 -24.81 -15.12
CA MET A 1 -1.85 -23.67 -14.18
C MET A 1 -0.78 -23.83 -13.10
N THR A 2 0.11 -22.88 -13.01
CA THR A 2 1.12 -22.82 -11.96
C THR A 2 0.45 -22.50 -10.60
N THR A 3 1.14 -22.74 -9.51
CA THR A 3 0.65 -22.36 -8.17
C THR A 3 0.37 -20.84 -8.10
N GLN A 4 1.19 -20.04 -8.77
CA GLN A 4 1.05 -18.59 -8.90
C GLN A 4 -0.25 -18.18 -9.60
N GLU A 5 -0.56 -18.80 -10.72
CA GLU A 5 -1.81 -18.55 -11.47
C GLU A 5 -3.05 -18.93 -10.65
N LYS A 6 -2.98 -20.01 -9.86
CA LYS A 6 -4.08 -20.43 -8.96
C LYS A 6 -4.34 -19.41 -7.84
N TYR A 7 -3.28 -18.86 -7.24
CA TYR A 7 -3.43 -17.80 -6.22
C TYR A 7 -3.96 -16.51 -6.82
N ALA A 8 -3.42 -16.07 -7.97
CA ALA A 8 -3.88 -14.87 -8.66
C ALA A 8 -5.36 -14.96 -9.06
N ASP A 9 -5.78 -16.10 -9.63
CA ASP A 9 -7.19 -16.35 -9.99
C ASP A 9 -8.10 -16.38 -8.77
N ARG A 10 -7.68 -17.02 -7.68
CA ARG A 10 -8.46 -17.09 -6.44
C ARG A 10 -8.61 -15.73 -5.78
N ILE A 11 -7.56 -14.93 -5.73
CA ILE A 11 -7.58 -13.55 -5.24
C ILE A 11 -8.52 -12.72 -6.13
N ALA A 12 -8.39 -12.78 -7.45
CA ALA A 12 -9.24 -12.05 -8.38
C ALA A 12 -10.73 -12.42 -8.25
N LYS A 13 -11.04 -13.70 -7.97
CA LYS A 13 -12.42 -14.16 -7.73
C LYS A 13 -12.99 -13.61 -6.43
N LEU A 14 -12.22 -13.62 -5.34
CA LEU A 14 -12.64 -13.04 -4.06
C LEU A 14 -12.92 -11.55 -4.20
N LEU A 15 -12.07 -10.83 -4.90
CA LEU A 15 -12.19 -9.39 -5.10
C LEU A 15 -13.43 -9.06 -5.95
N ARG A 16 -13.68 -9.78 -7.04
CA ARG A 16 -14.91 -9.63 -7.84
C ARG A 16 -16.17 -9.91 -7.05
N LYS A 17 -16.16 -10.92 -6.19
CA LYS A 17 -17.30 -11.23 -5.34
C LYS A 17 -17.54 -10.12 -4.32
N ALA A 18 -16.48 -9.56 -3.73
CA ALA A 18 -16.57 -8.45 -2.80
C ALA A 18 -17.18 -7.17 -3.43
N GLU A 19 -17.01 -6.97 -4.73
CA GLU A 19 -17.59 -5.83 -5.46
C GLU A 19 -19.12 -5.90 -5.61
N SER A 20 -19.70 -7.10 -5.51
CA SER A 20 -21.12 -7.39 -5.76
C SER A 20 -21.93 -7.77 -4.52
N THR A 21 -21.35 -7.65 -3.33
CA THR A 21 -21.96 -8.09 -2.07
C THR A 21 -22.17 -6.95 -1.06
N THR A 22 -22.71 -7.26 0.14
CA THR A 22 -22.91 -6.27 1.20
C THR A 22 -21.58 -5.74 1.77
N PRO A 23 -21.55 -4.55 2.39
CA PRO A 23 -20.31 -3.99 2.95
C PRO A 23 -19.62 -4.93 3.96
N GLU A 24 -20.40 -5.62 4.80
CA GLU A 24 -19.90 -6.55 5.82
C GLU A 24 -19.29 -7.80 5.18
N GLU A 25 -19.96 -8.38 4.18
CA GLU A 25 -19.43 -9.51 3.43
C GLU A 25 -18.24 -9.10 2.57
N ALA A 26 -18.25 -7.90 1.99
CA ALA A 26 -17.12 -7.36 1.25
C ALA A 26 -15.88 -7.25 2.12
N GLU A 27 -16.02 -6.75 3.36
CA GLU A 27 -14.91 -6.66 4.31
C GLU A 27 -14.29 -8.03 4.62
N ALA A 28 -15.13 -9.06 4.83
CA ALA A 28 -14.66 -10.44 5.06
C ALA A 28 -13.94 -11.02 3.83
N LEU A 29 -14.46 -10.78 2.63
CA LEU A 29 -13.84 -11.23 1.38
C LEU A 29 -12.52 -10.50 1.11
N PHE A 30 -12.43 -9.21 1.43
CA PHE A 30 -11.20 -8.43 1.33
C PHE A 30 -10.14 -8.91 2.32
N ALA A 31 -10.53 -9.16 3.59
CA ALA A 31 -9.62 -9.73 4.58
C ALA A 31 -9.04 -11.07 4.11
N LYS A 32 -9.89 -11.93 3.51
CA LYS A 32 -9.45 -13.21 2.95
C LYS A 32 -8.53 -13.06 1.74
N ALA A 33 -8.79 -12.11 0.87
CA ALA A 33 -7.89 -11.82 -0.26
C ALA A 33 -6.51 -11.36 0.25
N GLN A 34 -6.46 -10.53 1.29
CA GLN A 34 -5.20 -10.06 1.89
C GLN A 34 -4.42 -11.20 2.58
N GLU A 35 -5.12 -12.08 3.30
CA GLU A 35 -4.52 -13.30 3.87
C GLU A 35 -3.86 -14.15 2.76
N LEU A 36 -4.58 -14.37 1.65
CA LEU A 36 -4.05 -15.12 0.52
C LEU A 36 -2.86 -14.43 -0.16
N MET A 37 -2.85 -13.11 -0.24
CA MET A 37 -1.71 -12.37 -0.79
C MET A 37 -0.48 -12.47 0.11
N ALA A 38 -0.65 -12.36 1.42
CA ALA A 38 0.43 -12.54 2.37
C ALA A 38 0.96 -13.99 2.33
N LYS A 39 0.07 -14.98 2.28
CA LYS A 39 0.42 -16.40 2.10
C LYS A 39 1.17 -16.62 0.80
N TYR A 40 0.69 -16.05 -0.32
CA TYR A 40 1.38 -16.15 -1.60
C TYR A 40 2.80 -15.58 -1.57
N ALA A 41 3.02 -14.45 -0.89
CA ALA A 41 4.35 -13.88 -0.75
C ALA A 41 5.31 -14.80 0.01
N ILE A 42 4.79 -15.51 1.01
CA ILE A 42 5.53 -16.51 1.79
C ILE A 42 5.81 -17.74 0.91
N ASP A 43 4.79 -18.28 0.24
CA ASP A 43 4.92 -19.46 -0.62
C ASP A 43 5.91 -19.20 -1.78
N ALA A 44 5.88 -18.00 -2.38
CA ALA A 44 6.85 -17.62 -3.40
C ALA A 44 8.29 -17.55 -2.85
N ALA A 45 8.46 -17.07 -1.62
CA ALA A 45 9.78 -17.07 -0.96
C ALA A 45 10.27 -18.50 -0.67
N MET A 46 9.38 -19.39 -0.18
CA MET A 46 9.69 -20.80 0.05
C MET A 46 10.04 -21.53 -1.25
N LEU A 47 9.32 -21.28 -2.34
CA LEU A 47 9.60 -21.86 -3.65
C LEU A 47 10.96 -21.40 -4.20
N ARG A 48 11.36 -20.14 -3.97
CA ARG A 48 12.70 -19.66 -4.35
C ARG A 48 13.78 -20.35 -3.51
N ALA A 49 13.58 -20.46 -2.20
CA ALA A 49 14.53 -21.13 -1.31
C ALA A 49 14.72 -22.61 -1.68
N ALA A 50 13.65 -23.26 -2.15
CA ALA A 50 13.70 -24.65 -2.64
C ALA A 50 14.23 -24.79 -4.08
N GLY A 51 14.60 -23.68 -4.76
CA GLY A 51 15.06 -23.68 -6.15
C GLY A 51 13.97 -23.90 -7.21
N ASN A 52 12.70 -23.91 -6.82
CA ASN A 52 11.55 -24.13 -7.70
C ASN A 52 11.01 -22.86 -8.38
N LEU A 53 11.56 -21.70 -8.05
CA LEU A 53 11.24 -20.41 -8.67
C LEU A 53 12.55 -19.69 -9.00
N SER A 54 12.84 -19.54 -10.28
CA SER A 54 14.11 -18.96 -10.74
C SER A 54 14.09 -17.43 -10.68
N GLN A 55 15.26 -16.81 -10.66
CA GLN A 55 15.39 -15.35 -10.76
C GLN A 55 14.93 -14.80 -12.13
N LYS A 56 14.82 -15.64 -13.16
CA LYS A 56 14.27 -15.26 -14.46
C LYS A 56 12.75 -15.10 -14.40
N ASP A 57 12.09 -15.93 -13.59
CA ASP A 57 10.62 -15.93 -13.46
C ASP A 57 10.13 -14.82 -12.54
N ASP A 58 10.95 -14.40 -11.57
CA ASP A 58 10.62 -13.31 -10.62
C ASP A 58 11.91 -12.54 -10.26
N PRO A 59 12.35 -11.62 -11.15
CA PRO A 59 13.61 -10.91 -10.97
C PRO A 59 13.54 -9.85 -9.87
N LEU A 60 14.70 -9.61 -9.21
CA LEU A 60 14.91 -8.40 -8.42
C LEU A 60 15.07 -7.21 -9.38
N THR A 61 14.20 -6.23 -9.24
CA THR A 61 14.15 -5.04 -10.09
C THR A 61 13.94 -3.77 -9.29
N GLU A 62 14.13 -2.63 -9.94
CA GLU A 62 13.83 -1.30 -9.40
C GLU A 62 12.72 -0.67 -10.23
N GLU A 63 11.73 -0.08 -9.54
CA GLU A 63 10.65 0.67 -10.19
C GLU A 63 10.43 2.03 -9.52
N GLU A 64 9.97 3.01 -10.30
CA GLU A 64 9.58 4.33 -9.81
C GLU A 64 8.07 4.36 -9.48
N PHE A 65 7.77 4.97 -8.33
CA PHE A 65 6.42 5.27 -7.86
C PHE A 65 6.27 6.77 -7.71
N VAL A 66 5.44 7.37 -8.57
CA VAL A 66 5.29 8.82 -8.66
C VAL A 66 3.98 9.26 -8.01
N THR A 67 4.07 10.22 -7.10
CA THR A 67 2.89 10.85 -6.48
C THR A 67 2.84 12.31 -6.84
N VAL A 68 1.69 12.75 -7.34
CA VAL A 68 1.44 14.12 -7.83
C VAL A 68 0.37 14.84 -7.00
N GLY A 69 0.28 16.15 -7.15
CA GLY A 69 -0.79 16.98 -6.59
C GLY A 69 -0.44 17.67 -5.26
N ILE A 70 -1.40 18.44 -4.74
CA ILE A 70 -1.19 19.31 -3.57
C ILE A 70 -0.94 18.52 -2.28
N TYR A 71 -1.50 17.32 -2.16
CA TYR A 71 -1.31 16.42 -1.02
C TYR A 71 -0.25 15.35 -1.24
N ARG A 72 0.62 15.49 -2.26
CA ARG A 72 1.68 14.53 -2.59
C ARG A 72 2.53 14.11 -1.39
N HIS A 73 2.80 15.04 -0.44
CA HIS A 73 3.60 14.75 0.76
C HIS A 73 2.91 13.80 1.76
N ALA A 74 1.58 13.76 1.79
CA ALA A 74 0.85 12.82 2.61
C ALA A 74 0.65 11.48 1.87
N LEU A 75 0.30 11.56 0.59
CA LEU A 75 0.00 10.38 -0.22
C LEU A 75 1.24 9.52 -0.52
N TYR A 76 2.43 10.12 -0.71
CA TYR A 76 3.65 9.33 -0.93
C TYR A 76 4.04 8.49 0.30
N MET A 77 3.57 8.86 1.50
CA MET A 77 3.77 8.01 2.68
C MET A 77 2.97 6.71 2.60
N ILE A 78 1.83 6.71 1.89
CA ILE A 78 1.11 5.47 1.59
C ILE A 78 1.97 4.57 0.69
N ASP A 79 2.63 5.16 -0.33
CA ASP A 79 3.57 4.43 -1.18
C ASP A 79 4.68 3.78 -0.36
N PHE A 80 5.32 4.56 0.50
CA PHE A 80 6.37 4.07 1.39
C PHE A 80 5.91 2.89 2.25
N TYR A 81 4.76 3.03 2.92
CA TYR A 81 4.25 1.98 3.81
C TYR A 81 3.87 0.70 3.07
N VAL A 82 3.18 0.82 1.93
CA VAL A 82 2.77 -0.34 1.14
C VAL A 82 3.97 -1.08 0.58
N LEU A 83 4.93 -0.37 0.00
CA LEU A 83 6.14 -0.97 -0.54
C LEU A 83 6.95 -1.68 0.55
N SER A 84 7.16 -1.02 1.69
CA SER A 84 7.90 -1.62 2.82
C SER A 84 7.22 -2.88 3.38
N VAL A 85 5.89 -2.87 3.54
CA VAL A 85 5.14 -4.05 4.03
C VAL A 85 5.20 -5.21 3.03
N ASN A 86 5.29 -4.91 1.73
CA ASN A 86 5.48 -5.92 0.68
C ASN A 86 6.93 -6.39 0.53
N GLY A 87 7.84 -5.96 1.40
CA GLY A 87 9.23 -6.44 1.44
C GLY A 87 10.14 -5.77 0.42
N CYS A 88 9.81 -4.57 -0.02
CA CYS A 88 10.66 -3.74 -0.89
C CYS A 88 11.49 -2.76 -0.04
N GLU A 89 12.74 -2.54 -0.44
CA GLU A 89 13.55 -1.42 0.04
C GLU A 89 13.25 -0.18 -0.80
N VAL A 90 13.16 0.99 -0.12
CA VAL A 90 12.63 2.21 -0.74
C VAL A 90 13.53 3.40 -0.47
N VAL A 91 13.77 4.20 -1.50
CA VAL A 91 14.48 5.48 -1.39
C VAL A 91 13.69 6.61 -2.04
N GLU A 92 13.69 7.78 -1.40
CA GLU A 92 13.14 8.99 -2.01
C GLU A 92 14.11 9.56 -3.05
N PHE A 93 13.63 9.70 -4.29
CA PHE A 93 14.40 10.33 -5.34
C PHE A 93 14.18 11.86 -5.32
N THR A 94 15.26 12.61 -5.08
CA THR A 94 15.26 14.07 -4.96
C THR A 94 15.60 14.79 -6.25
N GLY A 95 15.43 14.16 -7.41
CA GLY A 95 15.69 14.75 -8.72
C GLY A 95 14.67 15.82 -9.12
N SER A 96 14.53 16.07 -10.43
CA SER A 96 13.61 17.08 -10.95
C SER A 96 12.19 16.91 -10.39
N PRO A 97 11.55 17.98 -9.88
CA PRO A 97 10.16 17.93 -9.41
C PRO A 97 9.15 17.80 -10.56
N TRP A 98 9.62 17.84 -11.80
CA TRP A 98 8.79 17.74 -13.00
C TRP A 98 8.76 16.31 -13.50
N ARG A 99 7.57 15.82 -13.82
CA ARG A 99 7.37 14.51 -14.44
C ARG A 99 6.27 14.60 -15.48
N THR A 100 6.48 13.93 -16.60
CA THR A 100 5.43 13.71 -17.61
C THR A 100 4.88 12.29 -17.42
N ILE A 101 3.57 12.20 -17.17
CA ILE A 101 2.83 10.96 -16.96
C ILE A 101 1.64 11.01 -17.92
N ASP A 102 1.48 10.00 -18.78
CA ASP A 102 0.40 9.91 -19.77
C ASP A 102 0.23 11.22 -20.60
N GLY A 103 1.37 11.78 -21.04
CA GLY A 103 1.39 13.02 -21.84
C GLY A 103 1.13 14.31 -21.06
N ARG A 104 0.87 14.27 -19.76
CA ARG A 104 0.65 15.44 -18.89
C ARG A 104 1.86 15.72 -18.03
N THR A 105 2.34 16.99 -18.03
CA THR A 105 3.49 17.40 -17.21
C THR A 105 3.03 17.95 -15.87
N PHE A 106 3.52 17.34 -14.80
CA PHE A 106 3.28 17.73 -13.42
C PHE A 106 4.51 18.43 -12.84
N LYS A 107 4.31 19.62 -12.28
CA LYS A 107 5.38 20.47 -11.72
C LYS A 107 5.79 20.10 -10.29
N GLN A 108 4.96 19.38 -9.57
CA GLN A 108 5.17 19.07 -8.16
C GLN A 108 4.91 17.60 -7.94
N THR A 109 6.00 16.84 -7.93
CA THR A 109 5.95 15.39 -7.76
C THR A 109 6.77 14.94 -6.56
N ARG A 110 6.45 13.78 -6.02
CA ARG A 110 7.30 12.99 -5.14
C ARG A 110 7.54 11.66 -5.81
N VAL A 111 8.76 11.20 -5.80
CA VAL A 111 9.16 9.94 -6.44
C VAL A 111 9.82 9.06 -5.40
N LEU A 112 9.34 7.83 -5.28
CA LEU A 112 10.01 6.75 -4.58
C LEU A 112 10.56 5.77 -5.62
N LYS A 113 11.80 5.37 -5.45
CA LYS A 113 12.36 4.20 -6.12
C LYS A 113 12.31 3.05 -5.17
N ALA A 114 11.77 1.93 -5.62
CA ALA A 114 11.63 0.73 -4.83
C ALA A 114 12.35 -0.43 -5.49
N VAL A 115 13.18 -1.11 -4.73
CA VAL A 115 13.85 -2.35 -5.13
C VAL A 115 13.15 -3.52 -4.45
N GLY A 116 12.77 -4.51 -5.21
CA GLY A 116 12.09 -5.70 -4.73
C GLY A 116 11.92 -6.74 -5.83
N TYR A 117 11.36 -7.87 -5.47
CA TYR A 117 10.95 -8.84 -6.48
C TYR A 117 9.81 -8.29 -7.33
N LYS A 118 9.81 -8.58 -8.62
CA LYS A 118 8.80 -8.06 -9.57
C LYS A 118 7.38 -8.35 -9.09
N SER A 119 7.13 -9.54 -8.58
CA SER A 119 5.84 -9.94 -8.03
C SER A 119 5.41 -9.11 -6.80
N ASP A 120 6.36 -8.71 -5.95
CA ASP A 120 6.08 -7.86 -4.77
C ASP A 120 5.74 -6.43 -5.21
N LEU A 121 6.48 -5.89 -6.18
CA LEU A 121 6.24 -4.55 -6.74
C LEU A 121 4.89 -4.47 -7.46
N ASP A 122 4.52 -5.49 -8.23
CA ASP A 122 3.23 -5.55 -8.94
C ASP A 122 2.05 -5.59 -7.95
N ARG A 123 2.14 -6.41 -6.89
CA ARG A 123 1.13 -6.41 -5.81
C ARG A 123 1.03 -5.06 -5.13
N ALA A 124 2.17 -4.46 -4.78
CA ALA A 124 2.21 -3.14 -4.16
C ALA A 124 1.53 -2.09 -5.06
N ARG A 125 1.77 -2.11 -6.37
CA ARG A 125 1.20 -1.15 -7.33
C ARG A 125 -0.33 -1.17 -7.35
N VAL A 126 -0.93 -2.37 -7.36
CA VAL A 126 -2.39 -2.52 -7.33
C VAL A 126 -2.96 -1.99 -6.00
N LEU A 127 -2.37 -2.38 -4.87
CA LEU A 127 -2.80 -1.93 -3.55
C LEU A 127 -2.66 -0.42 -3.36
N LEU A 128 -1.59 0.18 -3.88
CA LEU A 128 -1.35 1.62 -3.84
C LEU A 128 -2.45 2.42 -4.53
N THR A 129 -2.88 1.99 -5.72
CA THR A 129 -3.95 2.66 -6.47
C THR A 129 -5.24 2.66 -5.66
N SER A 130 -5.60 1.53 -5.07
CA SER A 130 -6.79 1.39 -4.23
C SER A 130 -6.71 2.24 -2.97
N LEU A 131 -5.64 2.14 -2.19
CA LEU A 131 -5.50 2.86 -0.92
C LEU A 131 -5.44 4.38 -1.09
N LYS A 132 -4.77 4.89 -2.13
CA LYS A 132 -4.77 6.34 -2.41
C LYS A 132 -6.18 6.84 -2.72
N LEU A 133 -6.95 6.09 -3.50
CA LEU A 133 -8.33 6.46 -3.82
C LEU A 133 -9.23 6.43 -2.57
N GLN A 134 -9.10 5.41 -1.74
CA GLN A 134 -9.82 5.31 -0.47
C GLN A 134 -9.45 6.45 0.48
N CYS A 135 -8.17 6.80 0.59
CA CYS A 135 -7.69 7.93 1.39
C CYS A 135 -8.32 9.24 0.96
N MET A 136 -8.33 9.51 -0.35
CA MET A 136 -8.92 10.74 -0.89
C MET A 136 -10.44 10.82 -0.66
N ARG A 137 -11.14 9.70 -0.81
CA ARG A 137 -12.59 9.62 -0.55
C ARG A 137 -12.92 9.81 0.93
N ALA A 138 -12.22 9.10 1.80
CA ALA A 138 -12.40 9.20 3.24
C ALA A 138 -12.11 10.63 3.73
N GLU A 139 -11.06 11.26 3.23
CA GLU A 139 -10.72 12.65 3.53
C GLU A 139 -11.80 13.62 3.03
N THR A 140 -12.29 13.44 1.82
CA THR A 140 -13.33 14.32 1.24
C THR A 140 -14.65 14.20 2.01
N SER A 141 -15.03 12.99 2.44
CA SER A 141 -16.21 12.77 3.28
C SER A 141 -16.03 13.41 4.64
N TRP A 142 -14.93 13.14 5.31
CA TRP A 142 -14.59 13.73 6.60
C TRP A 142 -14.57 15.27 6.54
N TRP A 143 -13.98 15.84 5.48
CA TRP A 143 -13.92 17.30 5.32
C TRP A 143 -15.31 17.91 5.21
N LYS A 144 -16.22 17.34 4.42
CA LYS A 144 -17.60 17.81 4.28
C LYS A 144 -18.36 17.85 5.62
N GLU A 145 -18.09 16.87 6.48
CA GLU A 145 -18.74 16.74 7.78
C GLU A 145 -18.15 17.71 8.84
N ASN A 146 -16.87 18.11 8.68
CA ASN A 146 -16.11 18.82 9.68
C ASN A 146 -15.61 20.22 9.22
N GLU A 147 -15.88 20.63 7.99
CA GLU A 147 -15.42 21.90 7.42
C GLU A 147 -15.77 23.10 8.31
N TYR A 148 -16.92 23.06 8.99
CA TYR A 148 -17.37 24.12 9.87
C TYR A 148 -16.42 24.41 11.04
N LEU A 149 -15.66 23.40 11.50
CA LEU A 149 -14.65 23.55 12.57
C LEU A 149 -13.44 24.37 12.09
N TYR A 150 -13.19 24.37 10.79
CA TYR A 150 -12.00 24.98 10.17
C TYR A 150 -12.33 26.26 9.40
N LYS A 151 -13.60 26.64 9.29
CA LYS A 151 -14.07 27.75 8.45
C LYS A 151 -13.43 29.11 8.80
N SER A 152 -13.10 29.34 10.08
CA SER A 152 -12.43 30.56 10.55
C SER A 152 -10.91 30.53 10.43
N MET A 153 -10.33 29.39 10.07
CA MET A 153 -8.88 29.22 9.95
C MET A 153 -8.38 29.67 8.59
N SER A 154 -7.10 29.97 8.51
CA SER A 154 -6.45 30.26 7.23
C SER A 154 -6.52 29.07 6.27
N ASN A 155 -6.52 29.33 4.95
CA ASN A 155 -6.45 28.26 3.93
C ASN A 155 -5.25 27.34 4.16
N GLY A 156 -4.12 27.87 4.64
CA GLY A 156 -2.94 27.11 4.98
C GLY A 156 -3.19 26.10 6.10
N ASP A 157 -3.93 26.49 7.13
CA ASP A 157 -4.25 25.61 8.26
C ASP A 157 -5.31 24.57 7.90
N GLN A 158 -6.30 24.96 7.08
CA GLN A 158 -7.24 24.01 6.48
C GLN A 158 -6.51 22.93 5.68
N HIS A 159 -5.56 23.30 4.83
CA HIS A 159 -4.74 22.34 4.10
C HIS A 159 -3.83 21.49 5.01
N LYS A 160 -3.37 22.03 6.14
CA LYS A 160 -2.60 21.26 7.14
C LYS A 160 -3.50 20.20 7.80
N ALA A 161 -4.74 20.53 8.17
CA ALA A 161 -5.68 19.59 8.77
C ALA A 161 -5.97 18.43 7.80
N ARG A 162 -6.36 18.74 6.55
CA ARG A 162 -6.64 17.75 5.50
C ARG A 162 -5.42 16.86 5.23
N ARG A 163 -4.24 17.44 5.15
CA ARG A 163 -2.99 16.69 4.99
C ARG A 163 -2.68 15.80 6.21
N GLY A 164 -2.97 16.28 7.43
CA GLY A 164 -2.84 15.52 8.67
C GLY A 164 -3.74 14.28 8.69
N PHE A 165 -4.98 14.41 8.22
CA PHE A 165 -5.90 13.29 8.03
C PHE A 165 -5.30 12.23 7.09
N MET A 166 -4.91 12.64 5.88
CA MET A 166 -4.35 11.71 4.87
C MET A 166 -3.08 11.02 5.35
N PHE A 167 -2.18 11.75 6.02
CA PHE A 167 -0.97 11.18 6.59
C PHE A 167 -1.26 10.10 7.63
N SER A 168 -2.22 10.37 8.52
CA SER A 168 -2.63 9.43 9.58
C SER A 168 -3.44 8.26 9.02
N PHE A 169 -4.21 8.46 7.94
CA PHE A 169 -4.82 7.37 7.18
C PHE A 169 -3.75 6.35 6.73
N GLY A 170 -2.66 6.83 6.13
CA GLY A 170 -1.54 5.96 5.74
C GLY A 170 -0.97 5.16 6.91
N LYS A 171 -0.84 5.77 8.10
CA LYS A 171 -0.38 5.07 9.31
C LYS A 171 -1.37 3.99 9.78
N GLY A 172 -2.68 4.29 9.76
CA GLY A 172 -3.73 3.35 10.13
C GLY A 172 -3.77 2.13 9.20
N ALA A 173 -3.72 2.38 7.89
CA ALA A 173 -3.64 1.33 6.88
C ALA A 173 -2.35 0.48 7.01
N ASN A 174 -1.22 1.12 7.28
CA ASN A 174 0.06 0.43 7.54
C ASN A 174 -0.05 -0.53 8.73
N LYS A 175 -0.61 -0.08 9.85
CA LYS A 175 -0.81 -0.94 11.03
C LYS A 175 -1.64 -2.17 10.67
N LYS A 176 -2.77 -1.99 9.99
CA LYS A 176 -3.63 -3.09 9.52
C LYS A 176 -2.86 -4.09 8.63
N MET A 177 -2.07 -3.59 7.67
CA MET A 177 -1.26 -4.43 6.78
C MET A 177 -0.18 -5.21 7.54
N GLN A 178 0.52 -4.55 8.47
CA GLN A 178 1.53 -5.22 9.31
C GLN A 178 0.92 -6.33 10.15
N ASP A 179 -0.24 -6.10 10.76
CA ASP A 179 -0.94 -7.10 11.57
C ASP A 179 -1.34 -8.33 10.72
N ALA A 180 -1.85 -8.10 9.50
CA ALA A 180 -2.19 -9.18 8.58
C ALA A 180 -0.96 -9.98 8.13
N VAL A 181 0.16 -9.32 7.83
CA VAL A 181 1.43 -10.00 7.48
C VAL A 181 1.96 -10.80 8.67
N ALA A 182 1.90 -10.24 9.89
CA ALA A 182 2.32 -10.94 11.10
C ALA A 182 1.47 -12.20 11.36
N ALA A 183 0.15 -12.10 11.21
CA ALA A 183 -0.77 -13.23 11.32
C ALA A 183 -0.47 -14.31 10.27
N ALA A 184 -0.29 -13.93 9.00
CA ALA A 184 0.04 -14.86 7.93
C ALA A 184 1.37 -15.59 8.17
N ARG A 185 2.39 -14.89 8.67
CA ARG A 185 3.69 -15.50 9.04
C ARG A 185 3.53 -16.52 10.15
N LYS A 186 2.77 -16.20 11.20
CA LYS A 186 2.49 -17.13 12.30
C LYS A 186 1.77 -18.39 11.81
N THR A 187 0.75 -18.24 10.96
CA THR A 187 0.03 -19.37 10.38
C THR A 187 0.96 -20.22 9.50
N ALA A 188 1.75 -19.60 8.64
CA ALA A 188 2.69 -20.30 7.76
C ALA A 188 3.77 -21.06 8.55
N GLU A 189 4.27 -20.53 9.67
CA GLU A 189 5.23 -21.24 10.52
C GLU A 189 4.60 -22.45 11.19
N THR A 190 3.34 -22.37 11.63
CA THR A 190 2.60 -23.51 12.24
C THR A 190 2.21 -24.59 11.22
N GLU A 191 1.89 -24.21 9.99
CA GLU A 191 1.53 -25.15 8.90
C GLU A 191 2.74 -25.74 8.19
N ASN A 192 3.95 -25.25 8.49
CA ASN A 192 5.16 -25.63 7.77
C ASN A 192 5.67 -27.01 8.19
N THR A 193 5.64 -27.92 7.26
CA THR A 193 6.14 -29.31 7.41
C THR A 193 7.47 -29.55 6.68
N SER A 194 8.04 -28.52 6.00
CA SER A 194 9.22 -28.68 5.11
C SER A 194 10.54 -28.75 5.86
N GLY A 195 10.57 -28.55 7.17
CA GLY A 195 11.81 -28.52 7.97
C GLY A 195 12.63 -27.22 7.83
N THR A 196 12.27 -26.31 6.91
CA THR A 196 12.93 -25.00 6.74
C THR A 196 12.06 -23.91 7.34
N SER A 197 12.55 -23.15 8.33
CA SER A 197 11.78 -22.08 8.97
C SER A 197 11.36 -21.00 7.98
N VAL A 198 10.08 -20.65 7.98
CA VAL A 198 9.50 -19.55 7.18
C VAL A 198 10.18 -18.23 7.56
N ALA A 199 10.43 -18.00 8.85
CA ALA A 199 11.10 -16.78 9.33
C ALA A 199 12.52 -16.65 8.75
N LEU A 200 13.27 -17.75 8.65
CA LEU A 200 14.60 -17.75 8.06
C LEU A 200 14.54 -17.41 6.57
N VAL A 201 13.65 -18.05 5.82
CA VAL A 201 13.48 -17.80 4.38
C VAL A 201 13.08 -16.36 4.09
N LEU A 202 12.17 -15.78 4.88
CA LEU A 202 11.75 -14.39 4.73
C LEU A 202 12.87 -13.41 5.09
N ARG A 203 13.69 -13.74 6.09
CA ARG A 203 14.88 -12.96 6.45
C ARG A 203 15.88 -12.95 5.29
N ASP A 204 16.18 -14.12 4.72
CA ASP A 204 17.13 -14.26 3.63
C ASP A 204 16.63 -13.54 2.36
N LYS A 205 15.31 -13.64 2.05
CA LYS A 205 14.67 -12.83 1.03
C LYS A 205 14.90 -11.33 1.27
N GLY A 206 14.64 -10.86 2.50
CA GLY A 206 14.86 -9.45 2.87
C GLY A 206 16.32 -9.03 2.72
N GLN A 207 17.26 -9.90 3.07
CA GLN A 207 18.68 -9.63 2.88
C GLN A 207 19.05 -9.50 1.39
N MET A 208 18.56 -10.38 0.53
CA MET A 208 18.80 -10.30 -0.92
C MET A 208 18.27 -8.99 -1.52
N VAL A 209 17.09 -8.53 -1.09
CA VAL A 209 16.53 -7.25 -1.54
C VAL A 209 17.41 -6.08 -1.06
N ARG A 210 17.88 -6.13 0.18
CA ARG A 210 18.75 -5.09 0.76
C ARG A 210 20.10 -5.03 0.06
N ASP A 211 20.74 -6.16 -0.19
CA ASP A 211 22.02 -6.25 -0.88
C ASP A 211 21.91 -5.65 -2.30
N GLU A 212 20.83 -5.97 -3.02
CA GLU A 212 20.59 -5.40 -4.35
C GLU A 212 20.28 -3.90 -4.27
N PHE A 213 19.56 -3.45 -3.24
CA PHE A 213 19.28 -2.04 -3.00
C PHE A 213 20.58 -1.25 -2.71
N GLU A 214 21.44 -1.74 -1.83
CA GLU A 214 22.73 -1.11 -1.49
C GLU A 214 23.66 -1.05 -2.69
N LYS A 215 23.68 -2.10 -3.52
CA LYS A 215 24.43 -2.14 -4.78
C LYS A 215 23.97 -1.07 -5.77
N ARG A 216 22.65 -0.83 -5.88
CA ARG A 216 22.08 0.19 -6.78
C ARG A 216 22.24 1.60 -6.22
N HIS A 217 22.24 1.76 -4.91
CA HIS A 217 22.25 3.04 -4.20
C HIS A 217 23.42 3.15 -3.20
N PRO A 218 24.69 3.10 -3.63
CA PRO A 218 25.86 3.07 -2.73
C PRO A 218 26.08 4.38 -1.97
N ASN A 219 25.51 5.50 -2.44
CA ASN A 219 25.74 6.85 -1.90
C ASN A 219 24.50 7.46 -1.25
N LEU A 220 23.72 6.66 -0.52
CA LEU A 220 22.53 7.16 0.17
C LEU A 220 22.88 8.17 1.27
N ARG A 221 22.12 9.25 1.30
CA ARG A 221 22.20 10.24 2.38
C ARG A 221 20.92 10.15 3.24
N SER A 222 21.09 10.01 4.53
CA SER A 222 19.97 10.12 5.46
C SER A 222 19.51 11.57 5.56
N SER A 223 18.24 11.83 5.35
CA SER A 223 17.63 13.13 5.58
C SER A 223 16.45 13.02 6.55
N ARG A 224 16.34 13.98 7.47
CA ARG A 224 15.17 14.07 8.36
C ARG A 224 14.08 14.88 7.65
N SER A 225 13.02 14.23 7.23
CA SER A 225 11.83 14.93 6.72
C SER A 225 10.99 15.41 7.90
N ARG A 226 10.76 16.72 7.98
CA ARG A 226 9.81 17.33 8.93
C ARG A 226 8.49 17.50 8.22
N ILE A 227 7.62 16.52 8.33
CA ILE A 227 6.24 16.63 7.84
C ILE A 227 5.41 17.23 8.98
N SER A 228 4.84 18.42 8.76
CA SER A 228 3.84 18.96 9.68
C SER A 228 2.65 18.01 9.74
N GLN A 229 2.39 17.47 10.93
CA GLN A 229 1.39 16.42 11.11
C GLN A 229 -0.05 16.96 11.15
N GLY A 230 -0.24 18.27 11.06
CA GLY A 230 -1.57 18.88 11.14
C GLY A 230 -2.17 18.82 12.55
N ASP A 231 -3.46 19.03 12.62
CA ASP A 231 -4.26 19.06 13.84
C ASP A 231 -4.54 17.63 14.38
N ALA A 232 -4.69 17.51 15.72
CA ALA A 232 -4.83 16.21 16.39
C ALA A 232 -6.14 15.52 16.03
N TYR A 233 -7.25 16.27 15.96
CA TYR A 233 -8.57 15.75 15.61
C TYR A 233 -8.58 15.15 14.19
N ALA A 234 -8.06 15.89 13.21
CA ALA A 234 -7.93 15.38 11.85
C ALA A 234 -7.07 14.10 11.77
N ARG A 235 -6.00 14.02 12.57
CA ARG A 235 -5.13 12.85 12.61
C ARG A 235 -5.81 11.62 13.20
N GLU A 236 -6.58 11.79 14.28
CA GLU A 236 -7.32 10.70 14.92
C GLU A 236 -8.34 10.09 13.94
N HIS A 237 -9.15 10.94 13.32
CA HIS A 237 -10.12 10.51 12.31
C HIS A 237 -9.46 9.84 11.09
N GLY A 238 -8.35 10.40 10.62
CA GLY A 238 -7.58 9.81 9.53
C GLY A 238 -7.02 8.44 9.88
N TYR A 239 -6.47 8.26 11.08
CA TYR A 239 -5.95 6.97 11.53
C TYR A 239 -7.04 5.91 11.62
N ALA A 240 -8.19 6.25 12.23
CA ALA A 240 -9.33 5.35 12.32
C ALA A 240 -9.89 4.97 10.93
N ALA A 241 -9.95 5.94 9.99
CA ALA A 241 -10.34 5.67 8.61
C ALA A 241 -9.34 4.74 7.91
N GLY A 242 -8.03 4.91 8.15
CA GLY A 242 -6.99 4.05 7.60
C GLY A 242 -7.06 2.61 8.15
N GLN A 243 -7.40 2.43 9.41
CA GLN A 243 -7.63 1.09 9.98
C GLN A 243 -8.86 0.39 9.37
N ARG A 244 -9.88 1.15 8.96
CA ARG A 244 -11.04 0.62 8.24
C ARG A 244 -10.80 0.47 6.74
N ALA A 245 -9.70 1.01 6.23
CA ALA A 245 -9.40 0.94 4.81
C ALA A 245 -9.32 -0.51 4.32
N ASP A 246 -9.79 -0.72 3.10
CA ASP A 246 -9.56 -1.97 2.40
C ASP A 246 -8.10 -2.03 1.93
N THR A 247 -7.35 -2.94 2.52
CA THR A 247 -5.95 -3.18 2.20
C THR A 247 -5.75 -4.34 1.21
N SER A 248 -6.82 -4.81 0.60
CA SER A 248 -6.76 -5.81 -0.47
C SER A 248 -6.40 -5.18 -1.83
N THR A 249 -5.84 -5.97 -2.73
CA THR A 249 -5.53 -5.52 -4.09
C THR A 249 -6.74 -5.64 -5.01
N GLY A 250 -7.70 -4.75 -4.92
CA GLY A 250 -8.88 -4.76 -5.80
C GLY A 250 -10.15 -4.27 -5.13
N GLY A 251 -10.01 -3.43 -4.12
CA GLY A 251 -11.16 -2.82 -3.46
C GLY A 251 -12.06 -2.05 -4.42
N SER A 252 -13.33 -2.32 -4.35
CA SER A 252 -14.37 -1.65 -5.12
C SER A 252 -14.35 -0.14 -4.90
N ALA A 253 -14.03 0.57 -5.96
CA ALA A 253 -14.12 2.01 -5.99
C ALA A 253 -15.55 2.54 -6.24
N MET A 254 -16.58 1.68 -6.23
CA MET A 254 -17.93 2.00 -6.70
C MET A 254 -19.04 1.46 -5.81
N GLY A 255 -19.23 2.07 -4.65
CA GLY A 255 -20.40 1.87 -3.80
C GLY A 255 -21.08 3.20 -3.45
N GLY A 256 -21.29 4.06 -4.44
CA GLY A 256 -22.22 5.19 -4.30
C GLY A 256 -23.65 4.71 -4.49
N LYS A 257 -24.48 4.68 -3.43
CA LYS A 257 -25.93 4.52 -3.59
C LYS A 257 -26.44 5.57 -4.58
N ARG A 258 -26.87 5.14 -5.75
CA ARG A 258 -27.71 5.94 -6.61
C ARG A 258 -29.01 6.24 -5.83
N LYS A 259 -29.20 7.48 -5.42
CA LYS A 259 -30.53 7.94 -5.04
C LYS A 259 -31.39 7.87 -6.28
N GLU A 260 -32.36 7.00 -6.28
CA GLU A 260 -33.46 7.07 -7.26
C GLU A 260 -34.18 8.39 -7.07
N ILE A 261 -34.15 9.20 -8.08
CA ILE A 261 -34.99 10.40 -8.18
C ILE A 261 -36.34 9.89 -8.68
N ASN A 262 -37.29 9.70 -7.76
CA ASN A 262 -38.69 9.51 -8.12
C ASN A 262 -39.19 10.81 -8.76
N ARG A 263 -39.67 10.69 -9.99
CA ARG A 263 -40.47 11.69 -10.69
C ARG A 263 -41.90 11.69 -10.18
#